data_44daa8fd9f3f3a1736f3a8c485e02ef8
#
_entry.id   44daa8fd9f3f3a1736f3a8c485e02ef8
#
_cell.length_a   1.000
_cell.length_b   1.000
_cell.length_c   1.000
_cell.angle_alpha   90.00
_cell.angle_beta   90.00
_cell.angle_gamma   90.00
#
_symmetry.space_group_name_H-M   'P 1'
#
loop_
_entity.id
_entity.type
_entity.pdbx_description
1 polymer ?
#
loop_
_entity_poly.entity_id
_entity_poly.type
_entity_poly.pdbx_seq_one_letter_code
_entity_poly.pdbx_strand_id
1 'polypeptide(L)'
;MINDSLIILAAGLSSRMKKSVSNNNLSKNSIEQANNTEKGLISIDKNGRPLIHYLLLNAKSAGFKTIYLVIGQKSKSFKNYFNKNIYDGLDIKFAIQYFDKNRVKPSGTADALYQTITQFPVLKSLNFCVCNSDNLYSSKALNSVRSTSFLNAFISYDRDYLNFSTEKVNSFSILKLNKNGYLEDILEKPTAKDYEFFKDKNGKIRVNMNLFKFNGSVFFEYLKNCPFDKLRNEKELPTAVLNLVKNQPNSVYGIPFEEHVPDLTSKNDI
;
A
#
# COMPACT_ATOMS: atom_id res chain seq x y z
N MET A 1 -3.85 20.12 10.12
CA MET A 1 -5.22 19.54 9.95
C MET A 1 -5.12 18.04 10.05
N ILE A 2 -5.98 17.40 10.85
CA ILE A 2 -6.03 15.94 10.98
C ILE A 2 -6.58 15.38 9.68
N ASN A 3 -5.89 14.36 9.14
CA ASN A 3 -6.30 13.72 7.89
C ASN A 3 -7.33 12.62 8.20
N ASP A 4 -8.52 12.70 7.62
CA ASP A 4 -9.60 11.72 7.81
C ASP A 4 -9.78 10.78 6.62
N SER A 5 -8.95 10.92 5.57
CA SER A 5 -9.07 10.18 4.31
C SER A 5 -7.99 9.12 4.15
N LEU A 6 -8.41 7.88 3.89
CA LEU A 6 -7.52 6.76 3.54
C LEU A 6 -7.88 6.22 2.14
N ILE A 7 -6.88 6.15 1.27
CA ILE A 7 -7.00 5.52 -0.06
C ILE A 7 -6.42 4.12 0.06
N ILE A 8 -7.21 3.09 -0.24
CA ILE A 8 -6.80 1.69 -0.22
C ILE A 8 -6.68 1.19 -1.65
N LEU A 9 -5.47 0.82 -2.06
CA LEU A 9 -5.18 0.33 -3.41
C LEU A 9 -5.54 -1.15 -3.52
N ALA A 10 -6.60 -1.48 -4.24
CA ALA A 10 -7.14 -2.83 -4.40
C ALA A 10 -7.38 -3.24 -5.89
N ALA A 11 -6.86 -2.45 -6.85
CA ALA A 11 -7.06 -2.69 -8.28
C ALA A 11 -6.07 -3.72 -8.89
N GLY A 12 -5.15 -4.27 -8.10
CA GLY A 12 -4.16 -5.24 -8.56
C GLY A 12 -4.77 -6.56 -9.03
N LEU A 13 -4.20 -7.19 -10.07
CA LEU A 13 -4.71 -8.45 -10.65
C LEU A 13 -4.45 -9.71 -9.81
N SER A 14 -3.74 -9.59 -8.69
CA SER A 14 -3.37 -10.71 -7.81
C SER A 14 -2.56 -11.82 -8.51
N SER A 15 -1.79 -11.47 -9.55
CA SER A 15 -1.16 -12.46 -10.45
C SER A 15 -0.18 -13.38 -9.73
N ARG A 16 0.59 -12.89 -8.75
CA ARG A 16 1.51 -13.71 -7.94
C ARG A 16 0.74 -14.72 -7.10
N MET A 17 -0.32 -14.29 -6.42
CA MET A 17 -1.21 -15.15 -5.63
C MET A 17 -1.79 -16.28 -6.50
N LYS A 18 -2.36 -15.93 -7.65
CA LYS A 18 -2.99 -16.90 -8.58
C LYS A 18 -2.01 -17.93 -9.14
N LYS A 19 -0.77 -17.51 -9.43
CA LYS A 19 0.27 -18.36 -10.03
C LYS A 19 1.07 -19.18 -9.02
N SER A 20 1.08 -18.80 -7.75
CA SER A 20 1.85 -19.52 -6.72
C SER A 20 1.29 -20.90 -6.48
N VAL A 21 2.20 -21.86 -6.21
CA VAL A 21 1.85 -23.20 -5.77
C VAL A 21 1.47 -23.14 -4.30
N SER A 22 0.41 -23.82 -3.90
CA SER A 22 -0.01 -23.93 -2.50
C SER A 22 0.79 -25.05 -1.81
N ASN A 23 1.17 -24.84 -0.55
CA ASN A 23 1.58 -25.93 0.33
C ASN A 23 0.36 -26.84 0.59
N ASN A 24 0.63 -28.12 0.85
CA ASN A 24 -0.39 -29.15 1.05
C ASN A 24 -1.33 -28.91 2.26
N ASN A 25 -1.10 -27.85 3.04
CA ASN A 25 -1.85 -27.53 4.26
C ASN A 25 -3.05 -26.61 4.04
N LEU A 26 -3.22 -26.01 2.84
CA LEU A 26 -4.35 -25.14 2.57
C LEU A 26 -5.62 -25.93 2.24
N SER A 27 -6.77 -25.46 2.76
CA SER A 27 -8.07 -26.00 2.41
C SER A 27 -8.37 -25.78 0.92
N LYS A 28 -9.21 -26.65 0.32
CA LYS A 28 -9.68 -26.48 -1.07
C LYS A 28 -10.35 -25.11 -1.27
N ASN A 29 -11.12 -24.65 -0.29
CA ASN A 29 -11.80 -23.35 -0.32
C ASN A 29 -10.79 -22.19 -0.35
N SER A 30 -9.73 -22.23 0.48
CA SER A 30 -8.68 -21.20 0.49
C SER A 30 -7.95 -21.13 -0.86
N ILE A 31 -7.65 -22.28 -1.47
CA ILE A 31 -7.04 -22.35 -2.80
C ILE A 31 -7.96 -21.75 -3.87
N GLU A 32 -9.24 -22.06 -3.82
CA GLU A 32 -10.25 -21.52 -4.76
C GLU A 32 -10.36 -20.00 -4.62
N GLN A 33 -10.44 -19.48 -3.40
CA GLN A 33 -10.44 -18.03 -3.15
C GLN A 33 -9.17 -17.37 -3.68
N ALA A 34 -7.98 -17.94 -3.42
CA ALA A 34 -6.70 -17.42 -3.89
C ALA A 34 -6.63 -17.34 -5.44
N ASN A 35 -7.29 -18.25 -6.14
CA ASN A 35 -7.31 -18.30 -7.59
C ASN A 35 -8.33 -17.31 -8.22
N ASN A 36 -9.46 -17.08 -7.56
CA ASN A 36 -10.62 -16.43 -8.17
C ASN A 36 -10.99 -15.07 -7.58
N THR A 37 -10.42 -14.72 -6.42
CA THR A 37 -10.79 -13.51 -5.67
C THR A 37 -9.65 -12.50 -5.62
N GLU A 38 -9.96 -11.21 -5.48
CA GLU A 38 -8.98 -10.17 -5.20
C GLU A 38 -8.39 -10.38 -3.79
N LYS A 39 -7.10 -10.15 -3.61
CA LYS A 39 -6.34 -10.45 -2.38
C LYS A 39 -6.99 -9.91 -1.10
N GLY A 40 -7.46 -8.66 -1.12
CA GLY A 40 -8.10 -8.04 0.03
C GLY A 40 -9.40 -8.73 0.46
N LEU A 41 -10.02 -9.55 -0.42
CA LEU A 41 -11.24 -10.31 -0.16
C LEU A 41 -10.98 -11.78 0.17
N ILE A 42 -9.74 -12.23 0.24
CA ILE A 42 -9.41 -13.58 0.68
C ILE A 42 -9.67 -13.67 2.19
N SER A 43 -10.43 -14.71 2.59
CA SER A 43 -10.71 -15.00 3.99
C SER A 43 -9.44 -15.38 4.75
N ILE A 44 -9.22 -14.75 5.91
CA ILE A 44 -8.03 -14.97 6.73
C ILE A 44 -8.36 -15.55 8.11
N ASP A 45 -9.62 -15.77 8.39
CA ASP A 45 -10.08 -16.36 9.65
C ASP A 45 -11.10 -17.49 9.46
N LYS A 46 -11.41 -18.21 10.57
CA LYS A 46 -12.37 -19.32 10.58
C LYS A 46 -13.82 -18.89 10.32
N ASN A 47 -14.14 -17.61 10.47
CA ASN A 47 -15.47 -17.04 10.22
C ASN A 47 -15.64 -16.58 8.75
N GLY A 48 -14.64 -16.78 7.90
CA GLY A 48 -14.67 -16.37 6.50
C GLY A 48 -14.49 -14.86 6.30
N ARG A 49 -14.02 -14.13 7.30
CA ARG A 49 -13.81 -12.68 7.18
C ARG A 49 -12.53 -12.39 6.38
N PRO A 50 -12.62 -11.51 5.36
CA PRO A 50 -11.47 -11.20 4.52
C PRO A 50 -10.51 -10.21 5.20
N LEU A 51 -9.29 -10.11 4.66
CA LEU A 51 -8.26 -9.19 5.15
C LEU A 51 -8.77 -7.74 5.18
N ILE A 52 -9.50 -7.30 4.15
CA ILE A 52 -10.05 -5.93 4.08
C ILE A 52 -10.95 -5.60 5.28
N HIS A 53 -11.67 -6.59 5.84
CA HIS A 53 -12.50 -6.41 7.03
C HIS A 53 -11.66 -5.89 8.20
N TYR A 54 -10.55 -6.54 8.49
CA TYR A 54 -9.66 -6.17 9.59
C TYR A 54 -8.92 -4.88 9.32
N LEU A 55 -8.51 -4.63 8.07
CA LEU A 55 -7.90 -3.37 7.67
C LEU A 55 -8.86 -2.18 7.91
N LEU A 56 -10.15 -2.33 7.58
CA LEU A 56 -11.16 -1.30 7.83
C LEU A 56 -11.44 -1.07 9.32
N LEU A 57 -11.49 -2.13 10.12
CA LEU A 57 -11.61 -1.99 11.58
C LEU A 57 -10.42 -1.23 12.17
N ASN A 58 -9.20 -1.55 11.73
CA ASN A 58 -7.99 -0.84 12.16
C ASN A 58 -7.98 0.62 11.69
N ALA A 59 -8.43 0.89 10.46
CA ALA A 59 -8.56 2.24 9.93
C ALA A 59 -9.58 3.06 10.72
N LYS A 60 -10.74 2.49 11.04
CA LYS A 60 -11.75 3.12 11.90
C LYS A 60 -11.18 3.42 13.29
N SER A 61 -10.52 2.44 13.92
CA SER A 61 -9.86 2.61 15.22
C SER A 61 -8.76 3.67 15.20
N ALA A 62 -8.05 3.83 14.09
CA ALA A 62 -7.06 4.88 13.87
C ALA A 62 -7.71 6.27 13.63
N GLY A 63 -9.02 6.36 13.49
CA GLY A 63 -9.78 7.60 13.36
C GLY A 63 -10.00 8.09 11.93
N PHE A 64 -9.78 7.25 10.92
CA PHE A 64 -10.22 7.56 9.55
C PHE A 64 -11.74 7.55 9.48
N LYS A 65 -12.30 8.40 8.60
CA LYS A 65 -13.74 8.51 8.39
C LYS A 65 -14.13 8.22 6.93
N THR A 66 -13.30 8.61 5.98
CA THR A 66 -13.55 8.40 4.55
C THR A 66 -12.53 7.43 3.97
N ILE A 67 -13.02 6.36 3.37
CA ILE A 67 -12.21 5.33 2.68
C ILE A 67 -12.46 5.45 1.19
N TYR A 68 -11.42 5.70 0.42
CA TYR A 68 -11.45 5.59 -1.05
C TYR A 68 -10.86 4.24 -1.45
N LEU A 69 -11.73 3.28 -1.75
CA LEU A 69 -11.31 1.94 -2.18
C LEU A 69 -11.11 1.94 -3.69
N VAL A 70 -9.85 1.80 -4.12
CA VAL A 70 -9.49 1.79 -5.54
C VAL A 70 -9.60 0.36 -6.07
N ILE A 71 -10.56 0.12 -6.95
CA ILE A 71 -10.84 -1.19 -7.55
C ILE A 71 -10.66 -1.18 -9.07
N GLY A 72 -10.44 -2.34 -9.66
CA GLY A 72 -10.37 -2.47 -11.11
C GLY A 72 -11.74 -2.26 -11.77
N GLN A 73 -11.75 -1.77 -13.02
CA GLN A 73 -12.99 -1.46 -13.77
C GLN A 73 -13.96 -2.64 -13.90
N LYS A 74 -13.49 -3.88 -13.83
CA LYS A 74 -14.30 -5.12 -13.93
C LYS A 74 -14.59 -5.75 -12.57
N SER A 75 -14.07 -5.20 -11.47
CA SER A 75 -14.28 -5.76 -10.14
C SER A 75 -15.73 -5.61 -9.71
N LYS A 76 -16.41 -6.74 -9.54
CA LYS A 76 -17.73 -6.82 -8.92
C LYS A 76 -17.68 -7.33 -7.49
N SER A 77 -16.61 -8.04 -7.12
CA SER A 77 -16.47 -8.73 -5.84
C SER A 77 -16.45 -7.75 -4.68
N PHE A 78 -15.67 -6.67 -4.76
CA PHE A 78 -15.67 -5.63 -3.73
C PHE A 78 -17.04 -4.94 -3.58
N LYS A 79 -17.68 -4.58 -4.69
CA LYS A 79 -19.02 -3.98 -4.63
C LYS A 79 -20.03 -4.92 -3.98
N ASN A 80 -20.02 -6.20 -4.36
CA ASN A 80 -20.91 -7.21 -3.77
C ASN A 80 -20.62 -7.44 -2.28
N TYR A 81 -19.35 -7.40 -1.88
CA TYR A 81 -18.97 -7.53 -0.48
C TYR A 81 -19.51 -6.36 0.35
N PHE A 82 -19.33 -5.12 -0.09
CA PHE A 82 -19.76 -3.93 0.65
C PHE A 82 -21.29 -3.71 0.60
N ASN A 83 -21.99 -4.22 -0.39
CA ASN A 83 -23.46 -4.23 -0.38
C ASN A 83 -24.05 -5.12 0.74
N LYS A 84 -23.27 -6.10 1.23
CA LYS A 84 -23.69 -7.04 2.29
C LYS A 84 -23.07 -6.70 3.66
N ASN A 85 -22.05 -5.89 3.70
CA ASN A 85 -21.28 -5.60 4.91
C ASN A 85 -21.16 -4.09 5.12
N ILE A 86 -21.83 -3.58 6.14
CA ILE A 86 -21.81 -2.16 6.52
C ILE A 86 -20.73 -1.94 7.57
N TYR A 87 -20.01 -0.86 7.45
CA TYR A 87 -18.99 -0.42 8.40
C TYR A 87 -19.39 0.94 8.99
N ASP A 88 -20.19 0.90 10.06
CA ASP A 88 -20.68 2.12 10.72
C ASP A 88 -19.56 3.08 11.07
N GLY A 89 -19.74 4.35 10.75
CA GLY A 89 -18.75 5.41 10.97
C GLY A 89 -17.63 5.47 9.94
N LEU A 90 -17.69 4.66 8.86
CA LEU A 90 -16.84 4.79 7.67
C LEU A 90 -17.69 5.10 6.43
N ASP A 91 -17.37 6.20 5.74
CA ASP A 91 -17.89 6.54 4.42
C ASP A 91 -16.99 5.89 3.35
N ILE A 92 -17.47 4.81 2.72
CA ILE A 92 -16.69 4.03 1.75
C ILE A 92 -17.08 4.44 0.33
N LYS A 93 -16.12 5.01 -0.40
CA LYS A 93 -16.24 5.46 -1.79
C LYS A 93 -15.40 4.59 -2.71
N PHE A 94 -15.97 4.17 -3.83
CA PHE A 94 -15.24 3.41 -4.84
C PHE A 94 -14.61 4.34 -5.87
N ALA A 95 -13.28 4.25 -6.01
CA ALA A 95 -12.56 4.79 -7.15
C ALA A 95 -12.27 3.66 -8.14
N ILE A 96 -12.45 3.93 -9.43
CA ILE A 96 -12.24 2.92 -10.47
C ILE A 96 -10.93 3.21 -11.19
N GLN A 97 -9.98 2.26 -11.15
CA GLN A 97 -8.80 2.33 -12.00
C GLN A 97 -9.14 1.78 -13.39
N TYR A 98 -9.15 2.68 -14.37
CA TYR A 98 -9.29 2.34 -15.78
C TYR A 98 -7.92 2.13 -16.42
N PHE A 99 -7.86 1.27 -17.42
CA PHE A 99 -6.69 1.13 -18.28
C PHE A 99 -7.11 0.81 -19.70
N ASP A 100 -6.26 1.13 -20.66
CA ASP A 100 -6.53 0.95 -22.09
C ASP A 100 -6.83 -0.52 -22.41
N LYS A 101 -7.75 -0.75 -23.34
CA LYS A 101 -8.16 -2.09 -23.78
C LYS A 101 -7.00 -2.92 -24.36
N ASN A 102 -5.99 -2.24 -24.92
CA ASN A 102 -4.78 -2.87 -25.45
C ASN A 102 -3.76 -3.27 -24.36
N ARG A 103 -4.00 -2.89 -23.10
CA ARG A 103 -3.17 -3.31 -21.98
C ARG A 103 -3.73 -4.56 -21.31
N VAL A 104 -2.83 -5.48 -20.95
CA VAL A 104 -3.19 -6.71 -20.23
C VAL A 104 -3.29 -6.51 -18.71
N LYS A 105 -2.84 -5.35 -18.20
CA LYS A 105 -2.83 -5.02 -16.77
C LYS A 105 -2.96 -3.52 -16.52
N PRO A 106 -3.41 -3.12 -15.30
CA PRO A 106 -3.46 -1.71 -14.90
C PRO A 106 -2.10 -1.02 -15.01
N SER A 107 -2.13 0.32 -15.10
CA SER A 107 -0.94 1.14 -15.33
C SER A 107 -0.10 1.38 -14.07
N GLY A 108 -0.37 0.71 -12.95
CA GLY A 108 0.42 0.77 -11.72
C GLY A 108 -0.21 1.61 -10.61
N THR A 109 0.49 1.68 -9.46
CA THR A 109 -0.04 2.27 -8.22
C THR A 109 -0.08 3.79 -8.23
N ALA A 110 0.88 4.47 -8.89
CA ALA A 110 0.81 5.93 -9.05
C ALA A 110 -0.34 6.34 -9.98
N ASP A 111 -0.60 5.56 -11.04
CA ASP A 111 -1.73 5.78 -11.93
C ASP A 111 -3.08 5.57 -11.20
N ALA A 112 -3.19 4.52 -10.38
CA ALA A 112 -4.36 4.26 -9.56
C ALA A 112 -4.68 5.46 -8.65
N LEU A 113 -3.67 6.01 -8.00
CA LEU A 113 -3.80 7.16 -7.12
C LEU A 113 -4.14 8.44 -7.89
N TYR A 114 -3.48 8.67 -9.04
CA TYR A 114 -3.80 9.79 -9.95
C TYR A 114 -5.27 9.77 -10.38
N GLN A 115 -5.76 8.61 -10.83
CA GLN A 115 -7.15 8.46 -11.25
C GLN A 115 -8.13 8.63 -10.08
N THR A 116 -7.77 8.17 -8.88
CA THR A 116 -8.58 8.38 -7.67
C THR A 116 -8.75 9.87 -7.36
N ILE A 117 -7.66 10.64 -7.38
CA ILE A 117 -7.71 12.08 -7.13
C ILE A 117 -8.46 12.81 -8.25
N THR A 118 -8.39 12.31 -9.48
CA THR A 118 -9.15 12.87 -10.62
C THR A 118 -10.64 12.64 -10.46
N GLN A 119 -11.07 11.46 -9.98
CA GLN A 119 -12.48 11.14 -9.69
C GLN A 119 -13.01 11.85 -8.46
N PHE A 120 -12.14 12.14 -7.49
CA PHE A 120 -12.46 12.85 -6.24
C PHE A 120 -11.57 14.09 -6.06
N PRO A 121 -11.87 15.20 -6.79
CA PRO A 121 -10.98 16.37 -6.85
C PRO A 121 -10.71 17.05 -5.50
N VAL A 122 -11.56 16.86 -4.50
CA VAL A 122 -11.35 17.35 -3.13
C VAL A 122 -10.02 16.86 -2.54
N LEU A 123 -9.54 15.68 -2.95
CA LEU A 123 -8.27 15.13 -2.51
C LEU A 123 -7.06 15.95 -2.96
N LYS A 124 -7.18 16.80 -4.00
CA LYS A 124 -6.11 17.73 -4.40
C LYS A 124 -5.80 18.78 -3.34
N SER A 125 -6.78 19.17 -2.54
CA SER A 125 -6.63 20.20 -1.51
C SER A 125 -6.51 19.64 -0.09
N LEU A 126 -6.62 18.31 0.07
CA LEU A 126 -6.54 17.63 1.36
C LEU A 126 -5.22 16.89 1.54
N ASN A 127 -4.89 16.59 2.80
CA ASN A 127 -3.97 15.52 3.11
C ASN A 127 -4.74 14.20 3.07
N PHE A 128 -4.11 13.13 2.59
CA PHE A 128 -4.68 11.79 2.60
C PHE A 128 -3.59 10.75 2.89
N CYS A 129 -4.00 9.60 3.44
CA CYS A 129 -3.12 8.44 3.55
C CYS A 129 -3.41 7.45 2.44
N VAL A 130 -2.40 6.63 2.12
CA VAL A 130 -2.46 5.59 1.09
C VAL A 130 -1.90 4.31 1.66
N CYS A 131 -2.59 3.19 1.43
CA CYS A 131 -2.07 1.86 1.74
C CYS A 131 -2.53 0.81 0.71
N ASN A 132 -1.91 -0.37 0.76
CA ASN A 132 -2.32 -1.52 -0.03
C ASN A 132 -3.45 -2.30 0.65
N SER A 133 -4.28 -2.98 -0.11
CA SER A 133 -5.37 -3.83 0.39
C SER A 133 -4.92 -5.23 0.80
N ASP A 134 -3.70 -5.62 0.51
CA ASP A 134 -3.12 -6.95 0.77
C ASP A 134 -2.12 -6.96 1.95
N ASN A 135 -2.00 -5.83 2.65
CA ASN A 135 -1.27 -5.70 3.90
C ASN A 135 -2.22 -5.41 5.07
N LEU A 136 -1.96 -5.99 6.24
CA LEU A 136 -2.72 -5.71 7.45
C LEU A 136 -1.93 -4.79 8.37
N TYR A 137 -2.14 -3.49 8.22
CA TYR A 137 -1.51 -2.48 9.07
C TYR A 137 -2.24 -2.38 10.41
N SER A 138 -1.50 -2.21 11.50
CA SER A 138 -2.07 -1.97 12.82
C SER A 138 -2.77 -0.61 12.92
N SER A 139 -3.72 -0.48 13.84
CA SER A 139 -4.34 0.82 14.15
C SER A 139 -3.30 1.85 14.64
N LYS A 140 -2.23 1.39 15.31
CA LYS A 140 -1.13 2.24 15.75
C LYS A 140 -0.34 2.81 14.58
N ALA A 141 0.04 1.99 13.59
CA ALA A 141 0.73 2.45 12.38
C ALA A 141 -0.13 3.42 11.57
N LEU A 142 -1.40 3.06 11.34
CA LEU A 142 -2.38 3.89 10.65
C LEU A 142 -2.62 5.23 11.36
N ASN A 143 -2.73 5.25 12.70
CA ASN A 143 -2.85 6.49 13.45
C ASN A 143 -1.57 7.33 13.38
N SER A 144 -0.40 6.72 13.47
CA SER A 144 0.89 7.43 13.41
C SER A 144 1.06 8.18 12.10
N VAL A 145 0.74 7.55 10.96
CA VAL A 145 0.83 8.22 9.65
C VAL A 145 -0.27 9.24 9.46
N ARG A 146 -1.48 9.00 10.00
CA ARG A 146 -2.62 9.91 9.93
C ARG A 146 -2.38 11.20 10.70
N SER A 147 -1.87 11.11 11.93
CA SER A 147 -1.79 12.22 12.89
C SER A 147 -0.48 13.01 12.81
N THR A 148 0.52 12.53 12.08
CA THR A 148 1.80 13.23 11.95
C THR A 148 1.63 14.66 11.42
N SER A 149 2.45 15.58 11.92
CA SER A 149 2.50 16.99 11.47
C SER A 149 3.20 17.16 10.11
N PHE A 150 3.99 16.18 9.66
CA PHE A 150 4.68 16.23 8.36
C PHE A 150 3.65 16.23 7.22
N LEU A 151 3.89 17.06 6.20
CA LEU A 151 3.01 17.15 5.03
C LEU A 151 3.00 15.85 4.23
N ASN A 152 4.20 15.30 3.98
CA ASN A 152 4.33 13.98 3.37
C ASN A 152 5.16 13.10 4.29
N ALA A 153 4.70 11.89 4.53
CA ALA A 153 5.36 10.94 5.42
C ALA A 153 5.04 9.50 5.02
N PHE A 154 5.77 8.57 5.56
CA PHE A 154 5.48 7.15 5.45
C PHE A 154 5.88 6.42 6.72
N ILE A 155 5.36 5.22 6.92
CA ILE A 155 5.82 4.35 7.99
C ILE A 155 7.07 3.60 7.52
N SER A 156 8.18 3.85 8.23
CA SER A 156 9.50 3.30 7.98
C SER A 156 9.72 2.10 8.89
N TYR A 157 9.32 0.90 8.42
CA TYR A 157 9.38 -0.31 9.22
C TYR A 157 10.82 -0.79 9.42
N ASP A 158 11.15 -1.23 10.64
CA ASP A 158 12.40 -1.91 10.91
C ASP A 158 12.33 -3.34 10.33
N ARG A 159 13.30 -3.68 9.48
CA ARG A 159 13.39 -4.98 8.83
C ARG A 159 13.40 -6.15 9.82
N ASP A 160 14.05 -5.97 10.95
CA ASP A 160 14.24 -7.02 11.96
C ASP A 160 12.94 -7.42 12.67
N TYR A 161 11.90 -6.56 12.61
CA TYR A 161 10.57 -6.84 13.15
C TYR A 161 9.61 -7.49 12.14
N LEU A 162 10.04 -7.65 10.87
CA LEU A 162 9.23 -8.30 9.84
C LEU A 162 9.42 -9.82 9.93
N ASN A 163 8.47 -10.50 10.54
CA ASN A 163 8.49 -11.96 10.77
C ASN A 163 8.07 -12.73 9.50
N PHE A 164 8.95 -12.72 8.49
CA PHE A 164 8.82 -13.49 7.24
C PHE A 164 10.07 -14.32 7.00
N SER A 165 10.02 -15.23 6.01
CA SER A 165 11.23 -15.93 5.55
C SER A 165 12.28 -14.95 5.03
N THR A 166 13.54 -15.31 5.12
CA THR A 166 14.65 -14.48 4.64
C THR A 166 14.47 -14.07 3.18
N GLU A 167 14.02 -15.00 2.32
CA GLU A 167 13.76 -14.74 0.90
C GLU A 167 12.69 -13.68 0.71
N LYS A 168 11.61 -13.73 1.51
CA LYS A 168 10.53 -12.76 1.43
C LYS A 168 10.98 -11.38 1.92
N VAL A 169 11.69 -11.31 3.04
CA VAL A 169 12.23 -10.04 3.57
C VAL A 169 13.21 -9.40 2.59
N ASN A 170 14.07 -10.19 1.94
CA ASN A 170 15.02 -9.71 0.94
C ASN A 170 14.35 -9.24 -0.37
N SER A 171 13.07 -9.54 -0.58
CA SER A 171 12.32 -9.07 -1.74
C SER A 171 11.69 -7.69 -1.55
N PHE A 172 11.66 -7.17 -0.33
CA PHE A 172 11.11 -5.85 -0.03
C PHE A 172 12.06 -4.72 -0.41
N SER A 173 11.50 -3.59 -0.79
CA SER A 173 12.28 -2.36 -1.05
C SER A 173 12.85 -1.83 0.26
N ILE A 174 14.13 -1.47 0.25
CA ILE A 174 14.78 -0.80 1.39
C ILE A 174 14.85 0.70 1.17
N LEU A 175 14.93 1.44 2.26
CA LEU A 175 14.81 2.89 2.32
C LEU A 175 16.11 3.51 2.81
N LYS A 176 16.62 4.50 2.09
CA LYS A 176 17.70 5.34 2.54
C LYS A 176 17.15 6.60 3.19
N LEU A 177 17.48 6.82 4.45
CA LEU A 177 17.08 7.98 5.20
C LEU A 177 18.32 8.84 5.56
N ASN A 178 18.15 10.15 5.48
CA ASN A 178 19.18 11.06 5.99
C ASN A 178 19.20 11.10 7.54
N LYS A 179 20.13 11.84 8.12
CA LYS A 179 20.34 11.96 9.59
C LYS A 179 19.08 12.47 10.32
N ASN A 180 18.23 13.25 9.63
CA ASN A 180 17.02 13.83 10.17
C ASN A 180 15.77 12.96 9.94
N GLY A 181 15.91 11.77 9.32
CA GLY A 181 14.82 10.83 9.07
C GLY A 181 14.03 11.07 7.79
N TYR A 182 14.49 11.96 6.91
CA TYR A 182 13.86 12.17 5.61
C TYR A 182 14.37 11.19 4.58
N LEU A 183 13.47 10.78 3.68
CA LEU A 183 13.76 9.87 2.59
C LEU A 183 14.76 10.49 1.60
N GLU A 184 15.78 9.72 1.23
CA GLU A 184 16.73 10.04 0.16
C GLU A 184 16.56 9.10 -1.03
N ASP A 185 16.33 7.79 -0.78
CA ASP A 185 16.23 6.79 -1.84
C ASP A 185 15.36 5.60 -1.44
N ILE A 186 14.82 4.90 -2.45
CA ILE A 186 14.10 3.64 -2.34
C ILE A 186 14.75 2.65 -3.31
N LEU A 187 15.34 1.59 -2.79
CA LEU A 187 15.97 0.55 -3.59
C LEU A 187 15.09 -0.70 -3.63
N GLU A 188 14.62 -1.03 -4.83
CA GLU A 188 13.89 -2.27 -5.13
C GLU A 188 14.88 -3.44 -5.27
N LYS A 189 14.53 -4.60 -4.74
CA LYS A 189 15.31 -5.85 -4.82
C LYS A 189 16.78 -5.67 -4.40
N PRO A 190 17.04 -5.24 -3.16
CA PRO A 190 18.38 -5.00 -2.67
C PRO A 190 19.24 -6.28 -2.70
N THR A 191 20.53 -6.10 -2.89
CA THR A 191 21.54 -7.15 -2.72
C THR A 191 22.18 -7.05 -1.33
N ALA A 192 22.92 -8.07 -0.90
CA ALA A 192 23.62 -8.04 0.38
C ALA A 192 24.57 -6.84 0.56
N LYS A 193 25.15 -6.34 -0.52
CA LYS A 193 26.06 -5.18 -0.51
C LYS A 193 25.32 -3.86 -0.24
N ASP A 194 24.07 -3.78 -0.67
CA ASP A 194 23.29 -2.54 -0.56
C ASP A 194 22.90 -2.24 0.89
N TYR A 195 22.74 -3.26 1.73
CA TYR A 195 22.34 -3.09 3.13
C TYR A 195 23.28 -2.18 3.93
N GLU A 196 24.59 -2.23 3.70
CA GLU A 196 25.55 -1.36 4.42
C GLU A 196 25.33 0.12 4.11
N PHE A 197 24.93 0.46 2.88
CA PHE A 197 24.70 1.84 2.43
C PHE A 197 23.32 2.37 2.81
N PHE A 198 22.39 1.48 3.23
CA PHE A 198 21.01 1.81 3.56
C PHE A 198 20.71 1.74 5.08
N LYS A 199 21.70 1.52 5.92
CA LYS A 199 21.53 1.64 7.37
C LYS A 199 21.17 3.07 7.76
N ASP A 200 20.16 3.23 8.60
CA ASP A 200 19.83 4.51 9.20
C ASP A 200 20.85 4.89 10.28
N LYS A 201 20.69 6.05 10.92
CA LYS A 201 21.57 6.56 11.98
C LYS A 201 21.70 5.62 13.20
N ASN A 202 20.78 4.69 13.36
CA ASN A 202 20.77 3.69 14.43
C ASN A 202 21.26 2.30 13.95
N GLY A 203 21.81 2.22 12.74
CA GLY A 203 22.27 0.97 12.12
C GLY A 203 21.15 0.04 11.64
N LYS A 204 19.90 0.52 11.55
CA LYS A 204 18.72 -0.27 11.18
C LYS A 204 18.46 -0.19 9.68
N ILE A 205 18.04 -1.32 9.09
CA ILE A 205 17.53 -1.36 7.71
C ILE A 205 16.04 -1.06 7.74
N ARG A 206 15.64 -0.04 6.98
CA ARG A 206 14.25 0.39 6.88
C ARG A 206 13.60 -0.15 5.61
N VAL A 207 12.37 -0.63 5.76
CA VAL A 207 11.60 -1.29 4.68
C VAL A 207 10.34 -0.50 4.38
N ASN A 208 10.01 -0.41 3.08
CA ASN A 208 8.77 0.18 2.61
C ASN A 208 7.66 -0.88 2.54
N MET A 209 6.62 -0.71 3.37
CA MET A 209 5.40 -1.53 3.33
C MET A 209 4.21 -0.74 2.77
N ASN A 210 4.45 0.31 1.98
CA ASN A 210 3.45 1.10 1.25
C ASN A 210 2.34 1.73 2.12
N LEU A 211 2.71 2.25 3.29
CA LEU A 211 1.82 3.06 4.11
C LEU A 211 2.33 4.50 4.13
N PHE A 212 1.66 5.39 3.41
CA PHE A 212 2.07 6.78 3.16
C PHE A 212 1.01 7.79 3.59
N LYS A 213 1.45 9.02 3.83
CA LYS A 213 0.64 10.24 3.87
C LYS A 213 1.17 11.23 2.85
N PHE A 214 0.27 11.87 2.13
CA PHE A 214 0.62 12.92 1.16
C PHE A 214 -0.25 14.14 1.32
N ASN A 215 0.34 15.30 1.01
CA ASN A 215 -0.40 16.52 0.74
C ASN A 215 -0.82 16.53 -0.73
N GLY A 216 -2.11 16.60 -1.00
CA GLY A 216 -2.67 16.47 -2.34
C GLY A 216 -2.22 17.57 -3.30
N SER A 217 -2.08 18.81 -2.82
CA SER A 217 -1.66 19.93 -3.67
C SER A 217 -0.20 19.83 -4.11
N VAL A 218 0.65 19.21 -3.29
CA VAL A 218 2.05 18.96 -3.62
C VAL A 218 2.19 17.71 -4.48
N PHE A 219 1.56 16.59 -4.09
CA PHE A 219 1.88 15.29 -4.66
C PHE A 219 1.17 14.99 -5.99
N PHE A 220 0.03 15.67 -6.27
CA PHE A 220 -0.76 15.41 -7.48
C PHE A 220 0.05 15.54 -8.79
N GLU A 221 0.91 16.56 -8.93
CA GLU A 221 1.70 16.74 -10.13
C GLU A 221 2.78 15.65 -10.33
N TYR A 222 3.32 15.10 -9.23
CA TYR A 222 4.25 13.97 -9.30
C TYR A 222 3.57 12.67 -9.73
N LEU A 223 2.30 12.47 -9.36
CA LEU A 223 1.49 11.34 -9.85
C LEU A 223 1.17 11.48 -11.33
N LYS A 224 0.72 12.66 -11.75
CA LYS A 224 0.38 12.98 -13.15
C LYS A 224 1.56 12.74 -14.08
N ASN A 225 2.74 13.22 -13.68
CA ASN A 225 3.97 13.17 -14.47
C ASN A 225 4.83 11.92 -14.16
N CYS A 226 4.31 10.94 -13.41
CA CYS A 226 5.05 9.73 -13.12
C CYS A 226 5.36 8.95 -14.41
N PRO A 227 6.64 8.64 -14.69
CA PRO A 227 7.01 7.88 -15.88
C PRO A 227 6.61 6.41 -15.72
N PHE A 228 6.49 5.71 -16.85
CA PHE A 228 6.41 4.27 -16.86
C PHE A 228 7.76 3.63 -16.53
N ASP A 229 7.79 2.67 -15.62
CA ASP A 229 8.94 1.79 -15.45
C ASP A 229 9.17 0.97 -16.72
N LYS A 230 10.42 0.92 -17.19
CA LYS A 230 10.77 0.29 -18.47
C LYS A 230 10.59 -1.23 -18.49
N LEU A 231 10.74 -1.88 -17.33
CA LEU A 231 10.65 -3.34 -17.21
C LEU A 231 9.22 -3.81 -16.93
N ARG A 232 8.56 -3.12 -16.00
CA ARG A 232 7.21 -3.49 -15.56
C ARG A 232 6.12 -2.87 -16.42
N ASN A 233 6.44 -1.79 -17.17
CA ASN A 233 5.49 -0.97 -17.92
C ASN A 233 4.32 -0.49 -17.01
N GLU A 234 4.68 0.03 -15.84
CA GLU A 234 3.76 0.55 -14.82
C GLU A 234 4.28 1.89 -14.27
N LYS A 235 3.37 2.76 -13.87
CA LYS A 235 3.65 3.98 -13.11
C LYS A 235 3.58 3.62 -11.62
N GLU A 236 4.71 3.50 -10.98
CA GLU A 236 4.82 3.02 -9.60
C GLU A 236 4.83 4.17 -8.60
N LEU A 237 4.13 3.99 -7.47
CA LEU A 237 4.08 4.99 -6.41
C LEU A 237 5.47 5.34 -5.85
N PRO A 238 6.39 4.38 -5.60
CA PRO A 238 7.77 4.70 -5.20
C PRO A 238 8.49 5.63 -6.17
N THR A 239 8.28 5.47 -7.49
CA THR A 239 8.87 6.36 -8.51
C THR A 239 8.36 7.79 -8.37
N ALA A 240 7.04 7.99 -8.16
CA ALA A 240 6.48 9.32 -7.93
C ALA A 240 7.02 9.96 -6.65
N VAL A 241 7.18 9.16 -5.58
CA VAL A 241 7.78 9.61 -4.30
C VAL A 241 9.24 10.02 -4.50
N LEU A 242 10.04 9.24 -5.20
CA LEU A 242 11.43 9.58 -5.50
C LEU A 242 11.56 10.84 -6.34
N ASN A 243 10.65 11.07 -7.31
CA ASN A 243 10.64 12.31 -8.08
C ASN A 243 10.33 13.54 -7.19
N LEU A 244 9.41 13.40 -6.24
CA LEU A 244 9.17 14.44 -5.23
C LEU A 244 10.43 14.70 -4.40
N VAL A 245 11.06 13.67 -3.87
CA VAL A 245 12.26 13.79 -3.02
C VAL A 245 13.44 14.42 -3.79
N LYS A 246 13.64 14.06 -5.04
CA LYS A 246 14.71 14.62 -5.89
C LYS A 246 14.50 16.12 -6.18
N ASN A 247 13.25 16.53 -6.41
CA ASN A 247 12.93 17.94 -6.69
C ASN A 247 12.83 18.76 -5.38
N GLN A 248 12.43 18.15 -4.29
CA GLN A 248 12.23 18.78 -3.00
C GLN A 248 12.89 17.92 -1.90
N PRO A 249 14.20 18.01 -1.67
CA PRO A 249 14.87 17.32 -0.59
C PRO A 249 14.22 17.60 0.78
N ASN A 250 14.20 16.63 1.67
CA ASN A 250 13.54 16.71 2.99
C ASN A 250 12.02 16.92 2.93
N SER A 251 11.36 16.50 1.86
CA SER A 251 9.91 16.65 1.68
C SER A 251 9.10 15.45 2.17
N VAL A 252 9.71 14.28 2.37
CA VAL A 252 9.03 13.05 2.80
C VAL A 252 9.71 12.47 4.03
N TYR A 253 9.00 12.41 5.16
CA TYR A 253 9.56 11.96 6.44
C TYR A 253 9.23 10.48 6.71
N GLY A 254 10.23 9.71 7.11
CA GLY A 254 10.07 8.31 7.54
C GLY A 254 9.79 8.22 9.04
N ILE A 255 8.59 7.82 9.42
CA ILE A 255 8.21 7.57 10.81
C ILE A 255 8.75 6.19 11.20
N PRO A 256 9.73 6.08 12.12
CA PRO A 256 10.27 4.79 12.51
C PRO A 256 9.20 3.92 13.17
N PHE A 257 9.18 2.63 12.79
CA PHE A 257 8.19 1.70 13.32
C PHE A 257 8.75 0.30 13.48
N GLU A 258 8.41 -0.35 14.59
CA GLU A 258 8.92 -1.65 15.00
C GLU A 258 7.74 -2.59 15.24
N GLU A 259 7.21 -3.16 14.16
CA GLU A 259 6.17 -4.20 14.21
C GLU A 259 6.15 -5.02 12.93
N HIS A 260 5.55 -6.21 13.00
CA HIS A 260 5.26 -7.04 11.85
C HIS A 260 4.03 -6.53 11.09
N VAL A 261 4.09 -6.58 9.75
CA VAL A 261 2.97 -6.25 8.86
C VAL A 261 2.61 -7.50 8.04
N PRO A 262 1.53 -8.22 8.37
CA PRO A 262 1.07 -9.32 7.53
C PRO A 262 0.84 -8.89 6.08
N ASP A 263 1.31 -9.71 5.13
CA ASP A 263 1.27 -9.42 3.69
C ASP A 263 0.84 -10.65 2.91
N LEU A 264 -0.25 -10.52 2.15
CA LEU A 264 -0.78 -11.56 1.28
C LEU A 264 -0.18 -11.46 -0.13
N THR A 265 1.00 -12.02 -0.35
CA THR A 265 1.66 -12.05 -1.66
C THR A 265 1.36 -13.33 -2.43
N SER A 266 1.42 -14.46 -1.78
CA SER A 266 1.26 -15.82 -2.34
C SER A 266 0.27 -16.66 -1.55
N LYS A 267 -0.06 -17.87 -2.03
CA LYS A 267 -0.94 -18.81 -1.32
C LYS A 267 -0.38 -19.24 0.04
N ASN A 268 0.94 -19.22 0.20
CA ASN A 268 1.60 -19.60 1.46
C ASN A 268 1.43 -18.53 2.57
N ASP A 269 0.86 -17.37 2.25
CA ASP A 269 0.61 -16.27 3.19
C ASP A 269 -0.84 -16.28 3.75
N ILE A 270 -1.67 -17.28 3.35
CA ILE A 270 -3.07 -17.42 3.77
C ILE A 270 -3.19 -18.19 5.09
#